data_c3405415ecd13377b33e141be6683224
#
_entry.id   c3405415ecd13377b33e141be6683224
#
_cell.length_a   1.000
_cell.length_b   1.000
_cell.length_c   1.000
_cell.angle_alpha   90.00
_cell.angle_beta   90.00
_cell.angle_gamma   90.00
#
_symmetry.space_group_name_H-M   'P 1'
#
loop_
_entity.id
_entity.type
_entity.pdbx_description
1 polymer ?
#
loop_
_entity_poly.entity_id
_entity_poly.type
_entity_poly.pdbx_seq_one_letter_code
_entity_poly.pdbx_strand_id
1 'polypeptide(L)'
;MDQTTALTTTQPGVFSGIQAFEEAQRIAKALASSTLIPQQFQGQAGYANCLVALNISRRMGMDPLMVMQNLNIIHGRPSWSSQFIIGLINGCGKFSPLRYEITGKGDTLACVAVATELSTGEELRGPEVSMAMAKREGWATKTGSKWQTMPELMIRYRAAAFWGRLFIPELLVGIQTQEEVLDVEPVTVQSEPLQDLNQKIKKTMPAVTEPQIEEPMSDEIF
;
A
#
# COMPACT_ATOMS: atom_id res chain seq x y z
N MET A 1 22.90 -25.41 -19.04
CA MET A 1 21.64 -25.84 -18.36
C MET A 1 20.97 -24.59 -17.87
N ASP A 2 20.08 -24.08 -18.74
CA ASP A 2 19.32 -22.86 -18.44
C ASP A 2 18.28 -23.14 -17.36
N GLN A 3 18.53 -22.65 -16.15
CA GLN A 3 17.46 -22.43 -15.19
C GLN A 3 16.91 -21.01 -15.42
N THR A 4 16.02 -20.89 -16.40
CA THR A 4 15.10 -19.77 -16.46
C THR A 4 14.26 -19.85 -15.18
N THR A 5 14.63 -19.06 -14.18
CA THR A 5 13.84 -18.89 -12.96
C THR A 5 12.55 -18.21 -13.37
N ALA A 6 11.53 -19.01 -13.69
CA ALA A 6 10.18 -18.53 -13.93
C ALA A 6 9.77 -17.70 -12.73
N LEU A 7 9.42 -16.45 -13.01
CA LEU A 7 8.79 -15.54 -12.07
C LEU A 7 7.66 -16.29 -11.40
N THR A 8 7.82 -16.49 -10.14
CA THR A 8 7.00 -17.05 -9.10
C THR A 8 5.53 -17.20 -9.51
N THR A 9 5.03 -18.41 -9.49
CA THR A 9 3.60 -18.70 -9.48
C THR A 9 2.98 -17.88 -8.37
N THR A 10 2.42 -16.73 -8.72
CA THR A 10 1.68 -15.87 -7.80
C THR A 10 0.57 -16.74 -7.22
N GLN A 11 0.65 -17.07 -5.94
CA GLN A 11 -0.40 -17.85 -5.30
C GLN A 11 -1.74 -17.12 -5.50
N PRO A 12 -2.83 -17.84 -5.77
CA PRO A 12 -4.13 -17.19 -5.98
C PRO A 12 -4.43 -16.30 -4.78
N GLY A 13 -4.81 -15.03 -5.06
CA GLY A 13 -5.11 -14.05 -4.02
C GLY A 13 -6.26 -14.52 -3.12
N VAL A 14 -6.40 -13.88 -1.98
CA VAL A 14 -7.50 -14.15 -1.02
C VAL A 14 -8.88 -14.10 -1.68
N PHE A 15 -9.05 -13.26 -2.69
CA PHE A 15 -10.31 -13.03 -3.42
C PHE A 15 -10.44 -13.85 -4.71
N SER A 16 -9.62 -14.87 -4.94
CA SER A 16 -9.64 -15.68 -6.16
C SER A 16 -10.79 -16.70 -6.22
N GLY A 17 -11.52 -16.91 -5.12
CA GLY A 17 -12.66 -17.79 -5.03
C GLY A 17 -13.18 -17.93 -3.62
N ILE A 18 -14.37 -18.54 -3.45
CA ILE A 18 -15.05 -18.69 -2.15
C ILE A 18 -14.16 -19.47 -1.17
N GLN A 19 -13.60 -20.59 -1.59
CA GLN A 19 -12.76 -21.43 -0.72
C GLN A 19 -11.51 -20.68 -0.22
N ALA A 20 -10.82 -19.96 -1.11
CA ALA A 20 -9.63 -19.16 -0.76
C ALA A 20 -10.00 -18.04 0.22
N PHE A 21 -11.17 -17.45 0.06
CA PHE A 21 -11.68 -16.42 0.95
C PHE A 21 -12.04 -16.96 2.33
N GLU A 22 -12.77 -18.08 2.41
CA GLU A 22 -13.12 -18.74 3.67
C GLU A 22 -11.89 -19.19 4.47
N GLU A 23 -10.88 -19.73 3.77
CA GLU A 23 -9.61 -20.07 4.38
C GLU A 23 -8.90 -18.85 4.96
N ALA A 24 -8.84 -17.77 4.18
CA ALA A 24 -8.24 -16.52 4.63
C ALA A 24 -9.02 -15.91 5.82
N GLN A 25 -10.36 -16.04 5.86
CA GLN A 25 -11.15 -15.61 6.99
C GLN A 25 -10.79 -16.38 8.27
N ARG A 26 -10.59 -17.69 8.19
CA ARG A 26 -10.17 -18.51 9.35
C ARG A 26 -8.79 -18.10 9.84
N ILE A 27 -7.84 -17.90 8.93
CA ILE A 27 -6.48 -17.44 9.25
C ILE A 27 -6.54 -16.03 9.88
N ALA A 28 -7.26 -15.10 9.26
CA ALA A 28 -7.41 -13.73 9.76
C ALA A 28 -8.00 -13.69 11.17
N LYS A 29 -9.00 -14.55 11.48
CA LYS A 29 -9.59 -14.65 12.81
C LYS A 29 -8.58 -15.13 13.85
N ALA A 30 -7.78 -16.14 13.52
CA ALA A 30 -6.72 -16.63 14.39
C ALA A 30 -5.64 -15.55 14.64
N LEU A 31 -5.19 -14.86 13.57
CA LEU A 31 -4.21 -13.79 13.70
C LEU A 31 -4.76 -12.63 14.53
N ALA A 32 -5.97 -12.16 14.25
CA ALA A 32 -6.59 -11.04 14.98
C ALA A 32 -6.75 -11.31 16.50
N SER A 33 -6.78 -12.56 16.93
CA SER A 33 -6.78 -12.93 18.35
C SER A 33 -5.39 -12.95 19.00
N SER A 34 -4.32 -12.82 18.22
CA SER A 34 -2.93 -12.84 18.69
C SER A 34 -2.51 -11.46 19.22
N THR A 35 -1.71 -11.47 20.29
CA THR A 35 -1.05 -10.27 20.83
C THR A 35 0.32 -10.01 20.17
N LEU A 36 0.79 -10.90 19.30
CA LEU A 36 2.09 -10.78 18.62
C LEU A 36 2.04 -9.97 17.32
N ILE A 37 0.85 -9.62 16.85
CA ILE A 37 0.68 -8.74 15.70
C ILE A 37 0.44 -7.30 16.14
N PRO A 38 0.73 -6.30 15.29
CA PRO A 38 0.49 -4.90 15.62
C PRO A 38 -0.98 -4.62 15.95
N GLN A 39 -1.23 -3.69 16.87
CA GLN A 39 -2.55 -3.39 17.42
C GLN A 39 -3.63 -3.12 16.36
N GLN A 40 -3.27 -2.51 15.24
CA GLN A 40 -4.17 -2.22 14.12
C GLN A 40 -4.75 -3.46 13.42
N PHE A 41 -4.19 -4.65 13.69
CA PHE A 41 -4.64 -5.94 13.18
C PHE A 41 -5.34 -6.77 14.26
N GLN A 42 -5.36 -6.32 15.53
CA GLN A 42 -5.92 -7.08 16.65
C GLN A 42 -7.42 -6.87 16.80
N GLY A 43 -8.08 -7.89 17.37
CA GLY A 43 -9.49 -7.87 17.72
C GLY A 43 -10.44 -7.79 16.52
N GLN A 44 -11.72 -7.53 16.82
CA GLN A 44 -12.77 -7.47 15.81
C GLN A 44 -12.54 -6.34 14.78
N ALA A 45 -12.05 -5.19 15.24
CA ALA A 45 -11.74 -4.06 14.35
C ALA A 45 -10.56 -4.35 13.41
N GLY A 46 -9.57 -5.12 13.87
CA GLY A 46 -8.38 -5.50 13.10
C GLY A 46 -8.59 -6.67 12.13
N TYR A 47 -9.68 -7.41 12.27
CA TYR A 47 -9.97 -8.59 11.45
C TYR A 47 -9.97 -8.30 9.94
N ALA A 48 -10.64 -7.24 9.50
CA ALA A 48 -10.66 -6.84 8.09
C ALA A 48 -9.26 -6.44 7.59
N ASN A 49 -8.48 -5.76 8.43
CA ASN A 49 -7.09 -5.41 8.12
C ASN A 49 -6.21 -6.65 7.96
N CYS A 50 -6.44 -7.70 8.75
CA CYS A 50 -5.77 -8.99 8.58
C CYS A 50 -6.05 -9.60 7.20
N LEU A 51 -7.30 -9.57 6.72
CA LEU A 51 -7.64 -10.07 5.38
C LEU A 51 -6.90 -9.31 4.26
N VAL A 52 -6.83 -7.99 4.37
CA VAL A 52 -6.08 -7.15 3.42
C VAL A 52 -4.59 -7.50 3.47
N ALA A 53 -4.01 -7.59 4.65
CA ALA A 53 -2.59 -7.95 4.82
C ALA A 53 -2.28 -9.35 4.29
N LEU A 54 -3.16 -10.33 4.49
CA LEU A 54 -3.05 -11.67 3.92
C LEU A 54 -3.08 -11.65 2.39
N ASN A 55 -3.94 -10.81 1.79
CA ASN A 55 -3.97 -10.67 0.34
C ASN A 55 -2.68 -10.06 -0.22
N ILE A 56 -2.14 -9.04 0.45
CA ILE A 56 -0.86 -8.43 0.10
C ILE A 56 0.26 -9.48 0.22
N SER A 57 0.31 -10.21 1.34
CA SER A 57 1.28 -11.28 1.61
C SER A 57 1.29 -12.34 0.50
N ARG A 58 0.13 -12.86 0.10
CA ARG A 58 0.00 -13.84 -0.99
C ARG A 58 0.49 -13.28 -2.33
N ARG A 59 0.13 -12.04 -2.65
CA ARG A 59 0.58 -11.38 -3.89
C ARG A 59 2.09 -11.15 -3.93
N MET A 60 2.70 -10.89 -2.78
CA MET A 60 4.14 -10.69 -2.67
C MET A 60 4.92 -12.01 -2.49
N GLY A 61 4.24 -13.13 -2.23
CA GLY A 61 4.89 -14.40 -1.89
C GLY A 61 5.66 -14.34 -0.56
N MET A 62 5.20 -13.53 0.40
CA MET A 62 5.89 -13.26 1.66
C MET A 62 5.10 -13.79 2.86
N ASP A 63 5.80 -13.98 3.98
CA ASP A 63 5.15 -14.38 5.24
C ASP A 63 4.17 -13.31 5.73
N PRO A 64 2.93 -13.69 6.12
CA PRO A 64 1.92 -12.76 6.58
C PRO A 64 2.33 -11.95 7.80
N LEU A 65 3.05 -12.55 8.75
CA LEU A 65 3.49 -11.86 9.97
C LEU A 65 4.54 -10.80 9.64
N MET A 66 5.46 -11.11 8.73
CA MET A 66 6.44 -10.15 8.25
C MET A 66 5.75 -8.95 7.57
N VAL A 67 4.74 -9.22 6.74
CA VAL A 67 3.94 -8.15 6.10
C VAL A 67 3.24 -7.32 7.16
N MET A 68 2.50 -7.93 8.11
CA MET A 68 1.77 -7.21 9.14
C MET A 68 2.66 -6.36 10.05
N GLN A 69 3.87 -6.82 10.39
CA GLN A 69 4.82 -6.07 11.21
C GLN A 69 5.39 -4.84 10.52
N ASN A 70 5.37 -4.82 9.19
CA ASN A 70 5.95 -3.73 8.39
C ASN A 70 4.89 -2.86 7.67
N LEU A 71 3.63 -3.29 7.69
CA LEU A 71 2.52 -2.58 7.08
C LEU A 71 1.82 -1.71 8.13
N ASN A 72 1.90 -0.40 7.96
CA ASN A 72 1.22 0.56 8.81
C ASN A 72 -0.07 1.06 8.11
N ILE A 73 -1.07 1.41 8.90
CA ILE A 73 -2.31 2.03 8.39
C ILE A 73 -2.34 3.48 8.88
N ILE A 74 -2.14 4.41 7.95
CA ILE A 74 -2.09 5.85 8.25
C ILE A 74 -3.20 6.53 7.46
N HIS A 75 -4.10 7.21 8.14
CA HIS A 75 -5.29 7.84 7.54
C HIS A 75 -6.08 6.91 6.61
N GLY A 76 -6.23 5.63 7.03
CA GLY A 76 -6.92 4.60 6.25
C GLY A 76 -6.15 4.06 5.04
N ARG A 77 -4.90 4.45 4.85
CA ARG A 77 -4.04 3.98 3.76
C ARG A 77 -2.96 3.04 4.27
N PRO A 78 -2.76 1.88 3.61
CA PRO A 78 -1.62 1.03 3.91
C PRO A 78 -0.33 1.74 3.50
N SER A 79 0.70 1.61 4.32
CA SER A 79 2.02 2.18 4.08
C SER A 79 3.12 1.27 4.61
N TRP A 80 4.22 1.13 3.87
CA TRP A 80 5.36 0.35 4.28
C TRP A 80 6.28 1.13 5.23
N SER A 81 6.95 0.43 6.14
CA SER A 81 8.12 1.01 6.79
C SER A 81 9.23 1.20 5.74
N SER A 82 9.97 2.31 5.82
CA SER A 82 11.11 2.54 4.91
C SER A 82 12.18 1.46 5.04
N GLN A 83 12.36 0.92 6.23
CA GLN A 83 13.27 -0.21 6.48
C GLN A 83 12.87 -1.46 5.71
N PHE A 84 11.57 -1.74 5.62
CA PHE A 84 11.05 -2.87 4.85
C PHE A 84 11.33 -2.72 3.36
N ILE A 85 11.12 -1.53 2.80
CA ILE A 85 11.45 -1.26 1.39
C ILE A 85 12.93 -1.48 1.12
N ILE A 86 13.81 -0.97 1.99
CA ILE A 86 15.26 -1.20 1.88
C ILE A 86 15.56 -2.70 1.95
N GLY A 87 14.91 -3.41 2.87
CA GLY A 87 15.03 -4.86 2.99
C GLY A 87 14.59 -5.62 1.75
N LEU A 88 13.48 -5.20 1.12
CA LEU A 88 12.99 -5.76 -0.14
C LEU A 88 13.99 -5.55 -1.28
N ILE A 89 14.52 -4.34 -1.43
CA ILE A 89 15.51 -4.03 -2.47
C ILE A 89 16.76 -4.91 -2.27
N ASN A 90 17.28 -4.93 -1.05
CA ASN A 90 18.52 -5.66 -0.74
C ASN A 90 18.34 -7.18 -0.81
N GLY A 91 17.12 -7.69 -0.59
CA GLY A 91 16.82 -9.13 -0.56
C GLY A 91 16.23 -9.69 -1.85
N CYS A 92 15.89 -8.87 -2.85
CA CYS A 92 15.22 -9.34 -4.06
C CYS A 92 16.11 -10.14 -5.02
N GLY A 93 17.43 -10.12 -4.82
CA GLY A 93 18.40 -10.85 -5.64
C GLY A 93 18.62 -10.27 -7.05
N LYS A 94 17.94 -9.17 -7.41
CA LYS A 94 18.12 -8.51 -8.71
C LYS A 94 19.22 -7.46 -8.68
N PHE A 95 19.48 -6.88 -7.52
CA PHE A 95 20.39 -5.74 -7.35
C PHE A 95 21.39 -5.98 -6.23
N SER A 96 22.50 -5.25 -6.26
CA SER A 96 23.37 -5.12 -5.10
C SER A 96 22.63 -4.43 -3.95
N PRO A 97 23.09 -4.55 -2.71
CA PRO A 97 22.56 -3.74 -1.63
C PRO A 97 22.62 -2.25 -1.96
N LEU A 98 21.57 -1.50 -1.55
CA LEU A 98 21.51 -0.05 -1.71
C LEU A 98 22.70 0.63 -1.05
N ARG A 99 23.31 1.53 -1.80
CA ARG A 99 24.33 2.48 -1.32
C ARG A 99 23.75 3.88 -1.36
N TYR A 100 24.31 4.77 -0.55
CA TYR A 100 23.86 6.14 -0.42
C TYR A 100 25.04 7.08 -0.64
N GLU A 101 24.96 7.88 -1.67
CA GLU A 101 25.88 8.96 -1.92
C GLU A 101 25.33 10.22 -1.27
N ILE A 102 26.02 10.67 -0.24
CA ILE A 102 25.62 11.84 0.55
C ILE A 102 26.59 12.98 0.26
N THR A 103 26.01 14.13 -0.03
CA THR A 103 26.75 15.37 -0.28
C THR A 103 26.24 16.49 0.62
N GLY A 104 27.07 17.50 0.85
CA GLY A 104 26.70 18.65 1.68
C GLY A 104 26.51 18.34 3.15
N LYS A 105 26.04 19.32 3.92
CA LYS A 105 25.68 19.24 5.34
C LYS A 105 24.59 20.26 5.67
N GLY A 106 23.80 20.00 6.71
CA GLY A 106 22.74 20.91 7.14
C GLY A 106 21.77 21.18 5.98
N ASP A 107 21.59 22.43 5.61
CA ASP A 107 20.66 22.86 4.57
C ASP A 107 21.08 22.42 3.15
N THR A 108 22.36 22.14 2.93
CA THR A 108 22.86 21.64 1.64
C THR A 108 22.94 20.12 1.56
N LEU A 109 22.50 19.41 2.63
CA LEU A 109 22.50 17.96 2.66
C LEU A 109 21.66 17.39 1.52
N ALA A 110 22.25 16.50 0.73
CA ALA A 110 21.57 15.77 -0.35
C ALA A 110 22.00 14.32 -0.37
N CYS A 111 21.17 13.46 -0.94
CA CYS A 111 21.37 12.02 -0.99
C CYS A 111 20.84 11.44 -2.30
N VAL A 112 21.61 10.55 -2.91
CA VAL A 112 21.21 9.70 -4.02
C VAL A 112 21.34 8.26 -3.58
N ALA A 113 20.27 7.46 -3.75
CA ALA A 113 20.33 6.01 -3.58
C ALA A 113 20.80 5.36 -4.87
N VAL A 114 21.72 4.39 -4.76
CA VAL A 114 22.38 3.73 -5.89
C VAL A 114 22.44 2.23 -5.64
N ALA A 115 22.15 1.42 -6.65
CA ALA A 115 22.41 -0.01 -6.66
C ALA A 115 22.82 -0.48 -8.04
N THR A 116 23.56 -1.59 -8.12
CA THR A 116 23.96 -2.20 -9.38
C THR A 116 23.00 -3.32 -9.73
N GLU A 117 22.48 -3.32 -10.93
CA GLU A 117 21.71 -4.46 -11.45
C GLU A 117 22.65 -5.65 -11.69
N LEU A 118 22.38 -6.79 -11.05
CA LEU A 118 23.30 -7.93 -11.07
C LEU A 118 23.33 -8.65 -12.43
N SER A 119 22.27 -8.53 -13.21
CA SER A 119 22.18 -9.17 -14.54
C SER A 119 22.98 -8.44 -15.61
N THR A 120 23.03 -7.12 -15.55
CA THR A 120 23.67 -6.25 -16.57
C THR A 120 24.98 -5.64 -16.11
N GLY A 121 25.18 -5.52 -14.80
CA GLY A 121 26.27 -4.76 -14.19
C GLY A 121 26.06 -3.24 -14.24
N GLU A 122 24.88 -2.76 -14.70
CA GLU A 122 24.56 -1.36 -14.78
C GLU A 122 24.33 -0.75 -13.39
N GLU A 123 24.90 0.44 -13.15
CA GLU A 123 24.64 1.20 -11.94
C GLU A 123 23.37 2.04 -12.13
N LEU A 124 22.36 1.73 -11.31
CA LEU A 124 21.07 2.42 -11.31
C LEU A 124 21.03 3.47 -10.20
N ARG A 125 20.88 4.71 -10.61
CA ARG A 125 20.88 5.89 -9.73
C ARG A 125 19.46 6.42 -9.57
N GLY A 126 19.00 6.56 -8.32
CA GLY A 126 17.71 7.19 -8.02
C GLY A 126 17.79 8.72 -8.16
N PRO A 127 16.64 9.41 -8.03
CA PRO A 127 16.61 10.85 -7.97
C PRO A 127 17.35 11.37 -6.74
N GLU A 128 17.96 12.56 -6.87
CA GLU A 128 18.52 13.26 -5.73
C GLU A 128 17.39 13.76 -4.81
N VAL A 129 17.53 13.45 -3.53
CA VAL A 129 16.70 14.02 -2.46
C VAL A 129 17.55 15.00 -1.68
N SER A 130 17.05 16.21 -1.43
CA SER A 130 17.79 17.25 -0.72
C SER A 130 16.98 17.91 0.38
N MET A 131 17.66 18.54 1.36
CA MET A 131 16.99 19.35 2.37
C MET A 131 16.26 20.55 1.77
N ALA A 132 16.74 21.09 0.65
CA ALA A 132 16.03 22.12 -0.10
C ALA A 132 14.70 21.59 -0.66
N MET A 133 14.67 20.35 -1.17
CA MET A 133 13.44 19.67 -1.57
C MET A 133 12.52 19.48 -0.36
N ALA A 134 13.03 18.93 0.75
CA ALA A 134 12.24 18.68 1.96
C ALA A 134 11.58 19.95 2.52
N LYS A 135 12.25 21.10 2.40
CA LYS A 135 11.69 22.40 2.81
C LYS A 135 10.60 22.87 1.82
N ARG A 136 10.83 22.78 0.51
CA ARG A 136 9.83 23.19 -0.52
C ARG A 136 8.56 22.36 -0.45
N GLU A 137 8.70 21.07 -0.24
CA GLU A 137 7.57 20.13 -0.12
C GLU A 137 6.90 20.16 1.27
N GLY A 138 7.39 20.99 2.20
CA GLY A 138 6.83 21.14 3.53
C GLY A 138 7.18 19.98 4.49
N TRP A 139 7.96 18.99 4.10
CA TRP A 139 8.30 17.84 4.97
C TRP A 139 9.10 18.26 6.19
N ALA A 140 10.04 19.17 6.00
CA ALA A 140 10.91 19.66 7.07
C ALA A 140 10.28 20.75 7.94
N THR A 141 9.17 21.36 7.51
CA THR A 141 8.56 22.50 8.20
C THR A 141 7.46 22.11 9.18
N LYS A 142 6.98 20.87 9.13
CA LYS A 142 5.93 20.38 10.04
C LYS A 142 6.44 20.31 11.48
N THR A 143 5.57 20.65 12.42
CA THR A 143 5.86 20.50 13.85
C THR A 143 6.14 19.03 14.19
N GLY A 144 7.28 18.78 14.87
CA GLY A 144 7.70 17.42 15.22
C GLY A 144 8.23 16.57 14.07
N SER A 145 8.50 17.19 12.92
CA SER A 145 9.06 16.50 11.76
C SER A 145 10.43 15.87 12.07
N LYS A 146 10.58 14.59 11.76
CA LYS A 146 11.87 13.89 11.87
C LYS A 146 12.94 14.43 10.91
N TRP A 147 12.56 15.18 9.89
CA TRP A 147 13.48 15.90 9.02
C TRP A 147 14.28 16.97 9.75
N GLN A 148 13.75 17.49 10.88
CA GLN A 148 14.47 18.46 11.73
C GLN A 148 15.42 17.76 12.72
N THR A 149 15.02 16.61 13.26
CA THR A 149 15.75 15.92 14.33
C THR A 149 16.69 14.84 13.82
N MET A 150 16.37 14.20 12.69
CA MET A 150 17.13 13.10 12.09
C MET A 150 17.24 13.26 10.56
N PRO A 151 17.73 14.39 10.04
CA PRO A 151 17.72 14.67 8.59
C PRO A 151 18.48 13.64 7.78
N GLU A 152 19.63 13.16 8.27
CA GLU A 152 20.43 12.16 7.57
C GLU A 152 19.73 10.81 7.42
N LEU A 153 18.88 10.42 8.35
CA LEU A 153 18.09 9.20 8.25
C LEU A 153 16.94 9.38 7.28
N MET A 154 16.22 10.49 7.42
CA MET A 154 15.05 10.79 6.59
C MET A 154 15.41 10.93 5.11
N ILE A 155 16.54 11.55 4.81
CA ILE A 155 16.98 11.73 3.42
C ILE A 155 17.33 10.39 2.76
N ARG A 156 17.94 9.45 3.51
CA ARG A 156 18.21 8.08 3.01
C ARG A 156 16.92 7.31 2.78
N TYR A 157 15.98 7.39 3.71
CA TYR A 157 14.68 6.72 3.58
C TYR A 157 13.91 7.21 2.36
N ARG A 158 13.89 8.52 2.14
CA ARG A 158 13.23 9.11 0.97
C ARG A 158 13.93 8.74 -0.34
N ALA A 159 15.26 8.77 -0.36
CA ALA A 159 16.03 8.36 -1.53
C ALA A 159 15.80 6.87 -1.87
N ALA A 160 15.77 5.99 -0.85
CA ALA A 160 15.46 4.57 -1.06
C ALA A 160 14.03 4.36 -1.58
N ALA A 161 13.05 5.08 -1.04
CA ALA A 161 11.66 4.99 -1.50
C ALA A 161 11.51 5.43 -2.96
N PHE A 162 12.15 6.51 -3.36
CA PHE A 162 12.15 6.97 -4.74
C PHE A 162 12.86 6.00 -5.68
N TRP A 163 14.01 5.47 -5.27
CA TRP A 163 14.73 4.44 -6.01
C TRP A 163 13.84 3.21 -6.21
N GLY A 164 13.23 2.70 -5.15
CA GLY A 164 12.37 1.52 -5.19
C GLY A 164 11.18 1.69 -6.13
N ARG A 165 10.55 2.86 -6.17
CA ARG A 165 9.42 3.12 -7.07
C ARG A 165 9.82 3.15 -8.55
N LEU A 166 11.05 3.55 -8.86
CA LEU A 166 11.53 3.59 -10.24
C LEU A 166 11.94 2.22 -10.76
N PHE A 167 12.62 1.43 -9.92
CA PHE A 167 13.30 0.22 -10.38
C PHE A 167 12.66 -1.10 -9.94
N ILE A 168 11.80 -1.07 -8.90
CA ILE A 168 11.09 -2.26 -8.40
C ILE A 168 9.62 -1.98 -8.03
N PRO A 169 8.85 -1.24 -8.85
CA PRO A 169 7.46 -0.89 -8.52
C PRO A 169 6.60 -2.13 -8.27
N GLU A 170 6.90 -3.24 -8.92
CA GLU A 170 6.20 -4.51 -8.78
C GLU A 170 6.31 -5.11 -7.37
N LEU A 171 7.44 -4.90 -6.67
CA LEU A 171 7.62 -5.39 -5.30
C LEU A 171 6.95 -4.50 -4.27
N LEU A 172 6.77 -3.21 -4.56
CA LEU A 172 6.13 -2.27 -3.65
C LEU A 172 4.61 -2.30 -3.70
N VAL A 173 4.04 -2.96 -4.72
CA VAL A 173 2.58 -3.15 -4.92
C VAL A 173 1.80 -1.83 -4.89
N GLY A 174 2.44 -0.72 -5.28
CA GLY A 174 1.83 0.63 -5.27
C GLY A 174 1.66 1.26 -3.88
N ILE A 175 2.22 0.64 -2.82
CA ILE A 175 2.11 1.14 -1.44
C ILE A 175 3.26 2.09 -1.16
N GLN A 176 2.96 3.26 -0.60
CA GLN A 176 3.92 4.30 -0.21
C GLN A 176 4.61 3.97 1.11
N THR A 177 5.68 4.70 1.44
CA THR A 177 6.28 4.61 2.78
C THR A 177 5.46 5.34 3.82
N GLN A 178 5.60 4.92 5.09
CA GLN A 178 5.01 5.60 6.24
C GLN A 178 5.41 7.08 6.29
N GLU A 179 6.67 7.37 6.08
CA GLU A 179 7.20 8.72 6.10
C GLU A 179 6.61 9.58 4.99
N GLU A 180 6.34 9.00 3.83
CA GLU A 180 5.70 9.72 2.72
C GLU A 180 4.25 10.05 3.02
N VAL A 181 3.50 9.11 3.59
CA VAL A 181 2.10 9.35 3.96
C VAL A 181 1.99 10.38 5.09
N LEU A 182 2.93 10.37 6.04
CA LEU A 182 2.98 11.36 7.12
C LEU A 182 3.41 12.75 6.64
N ASP A 183 4.23 12.82 5.60
CA ASP A 183 4.71 14.08 5.05
C ASP A 183 3.64 14.81 4.20
N VAL A 184 2.71 14.06 3.60
CA VAL A 184 1.57 14.64 2.86
C VAL A 184 0.46 14.98 3.84
N GLU A 185 -0.09 16.21 3.78
CA GLU A 185 -1.30 16.54 4.54
C GLU A 185 -2.47 15.69 4.06
N PRO A 186 -3.33 15.18 4.97
CA PRO A 186 -4.50 14.45 4.54
C PRO A 186 -5.36 15.39 3.69
N VAL A 187 -5.54 15.07 2.42
CA VAL A 187 -6.55 15.70 1.59
C VAL A 187 -7.89 15.38 2.25
N THR A 188 -8.51 16.37 2.87
CA THR A 188 -9.87 16.25 3.37
C THR A 188 -10.79 16.15 2.14
N VAL A 189 -10.98 14.93 1.65
CA VAL A 189 -12.06 14.69 0.71
C VAL A 189 -13.33 14.91 1.51
N GLN A 190 -13.98 16.04 1.28
CA GLN A 190 -15.35 16.24 1.74
C GLN A 190 -16.19 15.20 0.98
N SER A 191 -16.35 14.03 1.59
CA SER A 191 -17.35 13.08 1.11
C SER A 191 -18.70 13.74 1.34
N GLU A 192 -19.35 14.15 0.25
CA GLU A 192 -20.76 14.54 0.34
C GLU A 192 -21.50 13.39 1.05
N PRO A 193 -22.37 13.69 2.03
CA PRO A 193 -23.07 12.63 2.75
C PRO A 193 -23.81 11.74 1.74
N LEU A 194 -23.68 10.43 1.89
CA LEU A 194 -24.34 9.42 1.02
C LEU A 194 -25.85 9.69 0.83
N GLN A 195 -26.48 10.39 1.82
CA GLN A 195 -27.86 10.83 1.76
C GLN A 195 -28.13 11.83 0.64
N ASP A 196 -27.20 12.73 0.34
CA ASP A 196 -27.36 13.72 -0.71
C ASP A 196 -27.19 13.10 -2.10
N LEU A 197 -26.31 12.11 -2.23
CA LEU A 197 -26.15 11.32 -3.45
C LEU A 197 -27.41 10.51 -3.78
N ASN A 198 -27.99 9.86 -2.79
CA ASN A 198 -29.23 9.09 -2.95
C ASN A 198 -30.45 9.96 -3.30
N GLN A 199 -30.49 11.23 -2.82
CA GLN A 199 -31.54 12.18 -3.20
C GLN A 199 -31.35 12.66 -4.66
N LYS A 200 -30.12 12.90 -5.10
CA LYS A 200 -29.80 13.26 -6.48
C LYS A 200 -30.17 12.11 -7.45
N ILE A 201 -29.87 10.85 -7.08
CA ILE A 201 -30.22 9.66 -7.89
C ILE A 201 -31.74 9.49 -7.99
N LYS A 202 -32.51 9.66 -6.90
CA LYS A 202 -33.97 9.58 -6.91
C LYS A 202 -34.64 10.66 -7.76
N LYS A 203 -34.00 11.85 -7.90
CA LYS A 203 -34.52 12.92 -8.76
C LYS A 203 -34.24 12.71 -10.25
N THR A 204 -33.27 11.84 -10.59
CA THR A 204 -32.83 11.64 -11.98
C THR A 204 -33.41 10.38 -12.62
N MET A 205 -34.03 9.48 -11.83
CA MET A 205 -34.68 8.29 -12.37
C MET A 205 -36.10 8.66 -12.87
N PRO A 206 -36.45 8.41 -14.14
CA PRO A 206 -37.83 8.53 -14.60
C PRO A 206 -38.68 7.49 -13.86
N ALA A 207 -39.91 7.87 -13.53
CA ALA A 207 -40.86 6.99 -12.85
C ALA A 207 -41.06 5.72 -13.70
N VAL A 208 -40.67 4.59 -13.17
CA VAL A 208 -40.99 3.28 -13.78
C VAL A 208 -42.46 3.08 -13.56
N THR A 209 -43.25 3.16 -14.64
CA THR A 209 -44.69 2.81 -14.63
C THR A 209 -44.74 1.30 -14.43
N GLU A 210 -45.34 0.84 -13.35
CA GLU A 210 -45.62 -0.59 -13.15
C GLU A 210 -46.55 -1.09 -14.26
N PRO A 211 -46.29 -2.24 -14.87
CA PRO A 211 -47.22 -2.84 -15.81
C PRO A 211 -48.49 -3.27 -15.05
N GLN A 212 -49.63 -2.76 -15.47
CA GLN A 212 -50.94 -3.24 -15.01
C GLN A 212 -51.08 -4.71 -15.40
N ILE A 213 -51.16 -5.59 -14.42
CA ILE A 213 -51.50 -6.99 -14.60
C ILE A 213 -53.02 -7.01 -14.77
N GLU A 214 -53.49 -7.24 -15.99
CA GLU A 214 -54.91 -7.53 -16.25
C GLU A 214 -55.25 -8.90 -15.64
N GLU A 215 -56.21 -8.91 -14.72
CA GLU A 215 -56.76 -10.14 -14.17
C GLU A 215 -57.51 -10.92 -15.30
N PRO A 216 -57.32 -12.25 -15.39
CA PRO A 216 -58.09 -13.04 -16.37
C PRO A 216 -59.55 -13.11 -15.96
N MET A 217 -60.41 -12.74 -16.90
CA MET A 217 -61.87 -12.90 -16.80
C MET A 217 -62.25 -14.38 -16.52
N SER A 218 -63.00 -14.58 -15.48
CA SER A 218 -63.62 -15.87 -15.20
C SER A 218 -64.71 -16.19 -16.22
N ASP A 219 -64.47 -17.16 -17.07
CA ASP A 219 -65.52 -17.78 -17.85
C ASP A 219 -66.34 -18.70 -16.98
N GLU A 220 -67.52 -18.24 -16.62
CA GLU A 220 -68.63 -19.12 -16.21
C GLU A 220 -69.15 -19.85 -17.46
N ILE A 221 -69.01 -21.17 -17.47
CA ILE A 221 -69.73 -22.04 -18.41
C ILE A 221 -70.54 -23.03 -17.59
N PHE A 222 -71.83 -23.08 -17.94
CA PHE A 222 -72.94 -23.96 -17.57
C PHE A 222 -72.59 -25.42 -17.30
#